data_b8ead954a009c8ece3c1390e00839ab9
#
_entry.id   b8ead954a009c8ece3c1390e00839ab9
#
_cell.length_a   1.000
_cell.length_b   1.000
_cell.length_c   1.000
_cell.angle_alpha   90.00
_cell.angle_beta   90.00
_cell.angle_gamma   90.00
#
_symmetry.space_group_name_H-M   'P 1'
#
loop_
_entity.id
_entity.type
_entity.pdbx_description
1 polymer ?
#
loop_
_entity_poly.entity_id
_entity_poly.type
_entity_poly.pdbx_seq_one_letter_code
_entity_poly.pdbx_strand_id
1 'polypeptide(L)'
;MNALLTDFDLVVQGLRVAIFAAAVVMGVVALVDWLVRTRRISPFSGIARFFRRSVDPMMVPVERMVLRAGGQPASAPWWSLVTVVVGGIVLLFLLGIVRALLVQLARGISDPRWLPVIIVSWAFELIKLALIVRVLSSWLPISPYSRWIRWTYPLTDWFLVPLRRIVPTVGMFDITPIVAYLILYVLEGPIIRFVGSIVGL
;
A
#
# COMPACT_ATOMS: atom_id res chain seq x y z
N MET A 1 -26.85 6.87 -5.53
CA MET A 1 -25.46 6.41 -5.73
C MET A 1 -24.46 7.53 -5.54
N ASN A 2 -24.64 8.72 -6.10
CA ASN A 2 -23.70 9.84 -5.90
C ASN A 2 -23.58 10.26 -4.42
N ALA A 3 -24.66 10.27 -3.65
CA ALA A 3 -24.61 10.58 -2.22
C ALA A 3 -23.72 9.60 -1.44
N LEU A 4 -23.86 8.30 -1.68
CA LEU A 4 -23.02 7.28 -1.02
C LEU A 4 -21.53 7.43 -1.34
N LEU A 5 -21.19 7.78 -2.58
CA LEU A 5 -19.79 8.05 -2.95
C LEU A 5 -19.26 9.32 -2.29
N THR A 6 -20.10 10.35 -2.18
CA THR A 6 -19.75 11.60 -1.49
C THR A 6 -19.53 11.35 0.00
N ASP A 7 -20.42 10.60 0.66
CA ASP A 7 -20.28 10.25 2.08
C ASP A 7 -19.02 9.39 2.32
N PHE A 8 -18.74 8.43 1.43
CA PHE A 8 -17.53 7.64 1.49
C PHE A 8 -16.27 8.53 1.35
N ASP A 9 -16.26 9.47 0.40
CA ASP A 9 -15.14 10.40 0.21
C ASP A 9 -14.93 11.30 1.43
N LEU A 10 -15.99 11.77 2.08
CA LEU A 10 -15.90 12.54 3.33
C LEU A 10 -15.30 11.71 4.47
N VAL A 11 -15.72 10.46 4.62
CA VAL A 11 -15.15 9.56 5.64
C VAL A 11 -13.67 9.31 5.38
N VAL A 12 -13.29 9.02 4.13
CA VAL A 12 -11.87 8.81 3.75
C VAL A 12 -11.03 10.06 3.98
N GLN A 13 -11.58 11.24 3.67
CA GLN A 13 -10.91 12.51 3.95
C GLN A 13 -10.71 12.75 5.44
N GLY A 14 -11.74 12.53 6.26
CA GLY A 14 -11.63 12.61 7.72
C GLY A 14 -10.58 11.64 8.28
N LEU A 15 -10.57 10.40 7.77
CA LEU A 15 -9.59 9.40 8.16
C LEU A 15 -8.16 9.79 7.76
N ARG A 16 -7.98 10.38 6.58
CA ARG A 16 -6.67 10.91 6.12
C ARG A 16 -6.14 11.97 7.07
N VAL A 17 -7.00 12.93 7.47
CA VAL A 17 -6.63 13.97 8.43
C VAL A 17 -6.30 13.36 9.79
N ALA A 18 -7.08 12.39 10.26
CA ALA A 18 -6.83 11.72 11.54
C ALA A 18 -5.50 10.94 11.55
N ILE A 19 -5.21 10.19 10.46
CA ILE A 19 -3.93 9.47 10.31
C ILE A 19 -2.77 10.46 10.27
N PHE A 20 -2.89 11.55 9.53
CA PHE A 20 -1.85 12.58 9.47
C PHE A 20 -1.61 13.21 10.84
N ALA A 21 -2.67 13.58 11.54
CA ALA A 21 -2.56 14.13 12.90
C ALA A 21 -1.91 13.14 13.87
N ALA A 22 -2.31 11.87 13.82
CA ALA A 22 -1.68 10.80 14.61
C ALA A 22 -0.19 10.63 14.27
N ALA A 23 0.18 10.66 12.98
CA ALA A 23 1.57 10.58 12.56
C ALA A 23 2.41 11.77 13.06
N VAL A 24 1.86 12.99 13.02
CA VAL A 24 2.52 14.19 13.56
C VAL A 24 2.72 14.04 15.07
N VAL A 25 1.69 13.63 15.81
CA VAL A 25 1.79 13.43 17.28
C VAL A 25 2.84 12.36 17.59
N MET A 26 2.82 11.21 16.90
CA MET A 26 3.82 10.16 17.12
C MET A 26 5.23 10.60 16.72
N GLY A 27 5.36 11.42 15.67
CA GLY A 27 6.63 12.01 15.27
C GLY A 27 7.20 12.95 16.34
N VAL A 28 6.36 13.79 16.92
CA VAL A 28 6.76 14.67 18.04
C VAL A 28 7.17 13.83 19.26
N VAL A 29 6.41 12.78 19.59
CA VAL A 29 6.74 11.86 20.69
C VAL A 29 8.10 11.21 20.47
N ALA A 30 8.33 10.63 19.26
CA ALA A 30 9.60 10.00 18.93
C ALA A 30 10.78 10.98 18.97
N LEU A 31 10.56 12.21 18.50
CA LEU A 31 11.58 13.26 18.53
C LEU A 31 11.93 13.68 19.96
N VAL A 32 10.94 13.89 20.81
CA VAL A 32 11.16 14.29 22.23
C VAL A 32 11.87 13.14 22.97
N ASP A 33 11.43 11.89 22.79
CA ASP A 33 12.11 10.75 23.39
C ASP A 33 13.59 10.68 22.96
N TRP A 34 13.86 10.86 21.67
CA TRP A 34 15.21 10.90 21.14
C TRP A 34 16.06 12.03 21.75
N LEU A 35 15.49 13.26 21.87
CA LEU A 35 16.17 14.41 22.47
C LEU A 35 16.49 14.20 23.95
N VAL A 36 15.60 13.55 24.70
CA VAL A 36 15.82 13.20 26.11
C VAL A 36 16.91 12.12 26.22
N ARG A 37 16.89 11.09 25.38
CA ARG A 37 17.90 10.00 25.40
C ARG A 37 19.28 10.50 24.99
N THR A 38 19.36 11.43 24.05
CA THR A 38 20.64 12.05 23.62
C THR A 38 21.13 13.13 24.59
N ARG A 39 20.48 13.29 25.75
CA ARG A 39 20.77 14.30 26.79
C ARG A 39 20.76 15.74 26.28
N ARG A 40 20.12 16.02 25.16
CA ARG A 40 19.96 17.39 24.65
C ARG A 40 18.87 18.15 25.43
N ILE A 41 17.94 17.45 26.09
CA ILE A 41 16.93 17.99 26.98
C ILE A 41 17.08 17.29 28.34
N SER A 42 17.04 18.06 29.44
CA SER A 42 17.10 17.49 30.79
C SER A 42 15.89 16.57 31.02
N PRO A 43 16.12 15.31 31.51
CA PRO A 43 15.03 14.38 31.87
C PRO A 43 14.06 14.93 32.93
N PHE A 44 14.47 15.97 33.70
CA PHE A 44 13.70 16.62 34.75
C PHE A 44 12.97 17.85 34.25
N SER A 45 13.08 18.24 32.99
CA SER A 45 12.36 19.38 32.41
C SER A 45 10.84 19.18 32.47
N GLY A 46 10.09 20.30 32.55
CA GLY A 46 8.62 20.28 32.54
C GLY A 46 8.05 19.54 31.31
N ILE A 47 8.71 19.70 30.15
CA ILE A 47 8.36 19.06 28.91
C ILE A 47 8.51 17.53 29.04
N ALA A 48 9.65 17.04 29.55
CA ALA A 48 9.89 15.61 29.73
C ALA A 48 8.91 14.97 30.72
N ARG A 49 8.52 15.70 31.79
CA ARG A 49 7.51 15.24 32.75
C ARG A 49 6.11 15.17 32.16
N PHE A 50 5.71 16.17 31.37
CA PHE A 50 4.42 16.18 30.68
C PHE A 50 4.32 14.99 29.71
N PHE A 51 5.35 14.78 28.89
CA PHE A 51 5.39 13.66 27.94
C PHE A 51 5.34 12.30 28.64
N ARG A 52 6.13 12.08 29.69
CA ARG A 52 6.08 10.82 30.46
C ARG A 52 4.67 10.56 30.99
N ARG A 53 4.03 11.55 31.58
CA ARG A 53 2.70 11.37 32.20
C ARG A 53 1.59 11.10 31.17
N SER A 54 1.67 11.72 29.99
CA SER A 54 0.62 11.64 28.97
C SER A 54 0.87 10.52 27.93
N VAL A 55 2.12 10.23 27.60
CA VAL A 55 2.49 9.35 26.49
C VAL A 55 2.89 7.96 26.94
N ASP A 56 3.60 7.82 28.08
CA ASP A 56 4.03 6.48 28.56
C ASP A 56 2.87 5.48 28.69
N PRO A 57 1.67 5.83 29.23
CA PRO A 57 0.57 4.89 29.30
C PRO A 57 0.10 4.39 27.93
N MET A 58 0.20 5.25 26.90
CA MET A 58 -0.18 4.89 25.53
C MET A 58 0.89 4.04 24.82
N MET A 59 2.15 4.14 25.27
CA MET A 59 3.27 3.39 24.68
C MET A 59 3.39 1.96 25.22
N VAL A 60 2.88 1.67 26.43
CA VAL A 60 2.95 0.34 27.05
C VAL A 60 2.51 -0.80 26.14
N PRO A 61 1.37 -0.74 25.40
CA PRO A 61 0.98 -1.82 24.49
C PRO A 61 1.95 -1.96 23.32
N VAL A 62 2.49 -0.86 22.80
CA VAL A 62 3.47 -0.89 21.70
C VAL A 62 4.80 -1.48 22.17
N GLU A 63 5.28 -1.09 23.34
CA GLU A 63 6.49 -1.67 23.96
C GLU A 63 6.37 -3.18 24.13
N ARG A 64 5.20 -3.66 24.59
CA ARG A 64 4.95 -5.11 24.71
C ARG A 64 5.00 -5.82 23.37
N MET A 65 4.49 -5.22 22.28
CA MET A 65 4.58 -5.80 20.95
C MET A 65 6.02 -5.82 20.43
N VAL A 66 6.76 -4.73 20.63
CA VAL A 66 8.17 -4.63 20.24
C VAL A 66 9.02 -5.67 20.98
N LEU A 67 8.80 -5.83 22.30
CA LEU A 67 9.48 -6.84 23.11
C LEU A 67 9.16 -8.27 22.64
N ARG A 68 7.89 -8.57 22.31
CA ARG A 68 7.50 -9.89 21.79
C ARG A 68 8.13 -10.19 20.42
N ALA A 69 8.40 -9.15 19.63
CA ALA A 69 9.11 -9.25 18.35
C ALA A 69 10.64 -9.29 18.49
N GLY A 70 11.20 -9.31 19.72
CA GLY A 70 12.63 -9.33 19.96
C GLY A 70 13.31 -7.95 19.84
N GLY A 71 12.54 -6.88 19.75
CA GLY A 71 13.05 -5.51 19.68
C GLY A 71 13.37 -4.91 21.05
N GLN A 72 14.07 -3.77 21.04
CA GLN A 72 14.39 -3.01 22.25
C GLN A 72 13.26 -2.04 22.62
N PRO A 73 12.85 -1.90 23.90
CA PRO A 73 11.83 -0.92 24.34
C PRO A 73 12.14 0.50 23.92
N ALA A 74 13.42 0.82 23.84
CA ALA A 74 13.94 2.11 23.39
C ALA A 74 13.50 2.50 21.96
N SER A 75 13.16 1.53 21.12
CA SER A 75 12.71 1.76 19.74
C SER A 75 11.19 1.88 19.60
N ALA A 76 10.42 1.67 20.67
CA ALA A 76 8.97 1.67 20.63
C ALA A 76 8.35 2.96 20.04
N PRO A 77 8.81 4.19 20.37
CA PRO A 77 8.27 5.41 19.77
C PRO A 77 8.46 5.47 18.23
N TRP A 78 9.60 5.00 17.74
CA TRP A 78 9.87 4.92 16.30
C TRP A 78 9.02 3.86 15.60
N TRP A 79 8.86 2.69 16.23
CA TRP A 79 7.99 1.65 15.70
C TRP A 79 6.51 2.05 15.70
N SER A 80 6.05 2.82 16.70
CA SER A 80 4.69 3.36 16.69
C SER A 80 4.48 4.36 15.54
N LEU A 81 5.45 5.25 15.30
CA LEU A 81 5.41 6.16 14.14
C LEU A 81 5.37 5.39 12.82
N VAL A 82 6.27 4.41 12.65
CA VAL A 82 6.30 3.56 11.45
C VAL A 82 4.97 2.84 11.27
N THR A 83 4.40 2.28 12.33
CA THR A 83 3.10 1.57 12.27
C THR A 83 1.97 2.50 11.86
N VAL A 84 1.89 3.71 12.40
CA VAL A 84 0.87 4.71 12.05
C VAL A 84 1.03 5.16 10.59
N VAL A 85 2.26 5.44 10.16
CA VAL A 85 2.52 5.92 8.79
C VAL A 85 2.28 4.79 7.78
N VAL A 86 2.92 3.64 7.96
CA VAL A 86 2.80 2.52 7.01
C VAL A 86 1.38 1.94 7.04
N GLY A 87 0.83 1.70 8.23
CA GLY A 87 -0.55 1.22 8.39
C GLY A 87 -1.57 2.20 7.82
N GLY A 88 -1.37 3.50 8.03
CA GLY A 88 -2.18 4.54 7.45
C GLY A 88 -2.12 4.56 5.92
N ILE A 89 -0.92 4.47 5.33
CA ILE A 89 -0.74 4.38 3.87
C ILE A 89 -1.47 3.14 3.32
N VAL A 90 -1.26 1.97 3.94
CA VAL A 90 -1.90 0.73 3.51
C VAL A 90 -3.43 0.83 3.60
N LEU A 91 -3.95 1.37 4.71
CA LEU A 91 -5.39 1.55 4.90
C LEU A 91 -5.99 2.48 3.84
N LEU A 92 -5.37 3.65 3.61
CA LEU A 92 -5.83 4.60 2.60
C LEU A 92 -5.74 4.01 1.18
N PHE A 93 -4.72 3.22 0.89
CA PHE A 93 -4.58 2.50 -0.36
C PHE A 93 -5.71 1.48 -0.57
N LEU A 94 -6.02 0.67 0.46
CA LEU A 94 -7.13 -0.28 0.40
C LEU A 94 -8.48 0.41 0.22
N LEU A 95 -8.73 1.52 0.93
CA LEU A 95 -9.93 2.32 0.74
C LEU A 95 -10.00 2.93 -0.67
N GLY A 96 -8.87 3.31 -1.24
CA GLY A 96 -8.76 3.74 -2.63
C GLY A 96 -9.18 2.65 -3.63
N ILE A 97 -8.78 1.41 -3.40
CA ILE A 97 -9.22 0.26 -4.20
C ILE A 97 -10.74 0.07 -4.08
N VAL A 98 -11.27 0.06 -2.85
CA VAL A 98 -12.72 -0.07 -2.62
C VAL A 98 -13.50 1.04 -3.34
N ARG A 99 -13.02 2.28 -3.24
CA ARG A 99 -13.62 3.40 -3.97
C ARG A 99 -13.64 3.19 -5.47
N ALA A 100 -12.50 2.77 -6.03
CA ALA A 100 -12.40 2.50 -7.47
C ALA A 100 -13.39 1.41 -7.92
N LEU A 101 -13.51 0.33 -7.15
CA LEU A 101 -14.48 -0.74 -7.41
C LEU A 101 -15.92 -0.23 -7.36
N LEU A 102 -16.28 0.57 -6.34
CA LEU A 102 -17.61 1.15 -6.22
C LEU A 102 -17.96 2.05 -7.41
N VAL A 103 -17.03 2.89 -7.84
CA VAL A 103 -17.22 3.77 -9.01
C VAL A 103 -17.41 2.95 -10.28
N GLN A 104 -16.60 1.90 -10.48
CA GLN A 104 -16.73 1.04 -11.66
C GLN A 104 -18.05 0.27 -11.67
N LEU A 105 -18.46 -0.30 -10.53
CA LEU A 105 -19.77 -0.96 -10.40
C LEU A 105 -20.92 0.00 -10.67
N ALA A 106 -20.83 1.22 -10.13
CA ALA A 106 -21.83 2.26 -10.36
C ALA A 106 -22.00 2.59 -11.86
N ARG A 107 -20.88 2.70 -12.60
CA ARG A 107 -20.90 2.92 -14.05
C ARG A 107 -21.53 1.76 -14.80
N GLY A 108 -21.13 0.52 -14.47
CA GLY A 108 -21.68 -0.68 -15.12
C GLY A 108 -23.16 -0.88 -14.90
N ILE A 109 -23.68 -0.52 -13.71
CA ILE A 109 -25.13 -0.56 -13.40
C ILE A 109 -25.88 0.54 -14.12
N SER A 110 -25.32 1.75 -14.22
CA SER A 110 -25.96 2.89 -14.86
C SER A 110 -26.02 2.77 -16.39
N ASP A 111 -25.00 2.21 -17.00
CA ASP A 111 -24.91 1.95 -18.43
C ASP A 111 -24.13 0.66 -18.70
N PRO A 112 -24.81 -0.43 -19.11
CA PRO A 112 -24.18 -1.72 -19.37
C PRO A 112 -23.09 -1.69 -20.45
N ARG A 113 -23.02 -0.66 -21.28
CA ARG A 113 -21.93 -0.50 -22.26
C ARG A 113 -20.55 -0.35 -21.60
N TRP A 114 -20.50 0.04 -20.32
CA TRP A 114 -19.26 0.08 -19.55
C TRP A 114 -18.72 -1.29 -19.15
N LEU A 115 -19.53 -2.36 -19.18
CA LEU A 115 -19.11 -3.69 -18.73
C LEU A 115 -17.88 -4.22 -19.43
N PRO A 116 -17.76 -4.18 -20.80
CA PRO A 116 -16.52 -4.64 -21.46
C PRO A 116 -15.29 -3.84 -21.03
N VAL A 117 -15.42 -2.52 -20.87
CA VAL A 117 -14.35 -1.65 -20.40
C VAL A 117 -13.91 -2.01 -18.98
N ILE A 118 -14.87 -2.26 -18.09
CA ILE A 118 -14.61 -2.66 -16.71
C ILE A 118 -13.91 -4.02 -16.65
N ILE A 119 -14.37 -5.00 -17.42
CA ILE A 119 -13.77 -6.34 -17.48
C ILE A 119 -12.31 -6.25 -17.96
N VAL A 120 -12.05 -5.48 -19.00
CA VAL A 120 -10.69 -5.29 -19.52
C VAL A 120 -9.80 -4.59 -18.49
N SER A 121 -10.31 -3.54 -17.81
CA SER A 121 -9.56 -2.86 -16.74
C SER A 121 -9.20 -3.83 -15.61
N TRP A 122 -10.15 -4.65 -15.17
CA TRP A 122 -9.88 -5.63 -14.12
C TRP A 122 -8.88 -6.71 -14.54
N ALA A 123 -8.91 -7.11 -15.81
CA ALA A 123 -7.91 -8.04 -16.34
C ALA A 123 -6.48 -7.42 -16.25
N PHE A 124 -6.33 -6.15 -16.65
CA PHE A 124 -5.05 -5.44 -16.51
C PHE A 124 -4.62 -5.33 -15.05
N GLU A 125 -5.51 -4.94 -14.14
CA GLU A 125 -5.20 -4.84 -12.71
C GLU A 125 -4.79 -6.19 -12.11
N LEU A 126 -5.48 -7.28 -12.48
CA LEU A 126 -5.15 -8.63 -12.03
C LEU A 126 -3.76 -9.07 -12.51
N ILE A 127 -3.41 -8.79 -13.78
CA ILE A 127 -2.09 -9.12 -14.33
C ILE A 127 -1.01 -8.27 -13.66
N LYS A 128 -1.23 -6.97 -13.46
CA LYS A 128 -0.31 -6.07 -12.74
C LYS A 128 -0.08 -6.54 -11.31
N LEU A 129 -1.16 -6.92 -10.60
CA LEU A 129 -1.08 -7.50 -9.26
C LEU A 129 -0.26 -8.80 -9.25
N ALA A 130 -0.50 -9.69 -10.21
CA ALA A 130 0.25 -10.93 -10.34
C ALA A 130 1.76 -10.67 -10.55
N LEU A 131 2.13 -9.65 -11.34
CA LEU A 131 3.52 -9.22 -11.50
C LEU A 131 4.13 -8.72 -10.20
N ILE A 132 3.43 -7.85 -9.46
CA ILE A 132 3.90 -7.32 -8.17
C ILE A 132 4.12 -8.48 -7.18
N VAL A 133 3.16 -9.40 -7.05
CA VAL A 133 3.29 -10.57 -6.18
C VAL A 133 4.52 -11.40 -6.57
N ARG A 134 4.79 -11.55 -7.85
CA ARG A 134 5.92 -12.30 -8.39
C ARG A 134 7.27 -11.65 -8.07
N VAL A 135 7.36 -10.32 -8.20
CA VAL A 135 8.55 -9.55 -7.79
C VAL A 135 8.79 -9.67 -6.29
N LEU A 136 7.75 -9.43 -5.49
CA LEU A 136 7.87 -9.51 -4.03
C LEU A 136 8.23 -10.92 -3.57
N SER A 137 7.67 -11.96 -4.20
CA SER A 137 7.97 -13.35 -3.87
C SER A 137 9.42 -13.75 -4.19
N SER A 138 10.06 -13.09 -5.15
CA SER A 138 11.47 -13.34 -5.47
C SER A 138 12.43 -12.81 -4.39
N TRP A 139 11.98 -11.85 -3.58
CA TRP A 139 12.77 -11.29 -2.46
C TRP A 139 12.53 -12.02 -1.14
N LEU A 140 11.42 -12.74 -1.05
CA LEU A 140 11.06 -13.49 0.15
C LEU A 140 11.48 -14.97 -0.03
N PRO A 141 11.86 -15.69 1.03
CA PRO A 141 12.18 -17.10 0.97
C PRO A 141 10.90 -17.95 0.83
N ILE A 142 10.07 -17.62 -0.15
CA ILE A 142 8.80 -18.30 -0.42
C ILE A 142 9.00 -19.20 -1.63
N SER A 143 8.69 -20.49 -1.49
CA SER A 143 8.78 -21.45 -2.58
C SER A 143 7.87 -21.03 -3.76
N PRO A 144 8.37 -21.07 -5.02
CA PRO A 144 7.58 -20.82 -6.22
C PRO A 144 6.35 -21.73 -6.35
N TYR A 145 6.37 -22.90 -5.70
CA TYR A 145 5.28 -23.88 -5.68
C TYR A 145 4.22 -23.60 -4.60
N SER A 146 4.39 -22.54 -3.79
CA SER A 146 3.41 -22.14 -2.80
C SER A 146 2.05 -21.81 -3.44
N ARG A 147 0.95 -22.24 -2.81
CA ARG A 147 -0.42 -21.91 -3.27
C ARG A 147 -0.65 -20.41 -3.47
N TRP A 148 0.02 -19.59 -2.66
CA TRP A 148 -0.10 -18.14 -2.67
C TRP A 148 0.50 -17.46 -3.90
N ILE A 149 1.44 -18.12 -4.60
CA ILE A 149 2.14 -17.54 -5.75
C ILE A 149 1.76 -18.28 -7.05
N ARG A 150 1.42 -19.56 -6.97
CA ARG A 150 1.19 -20.41 -8.14
C ARG A 150 0.19 -19.85 -9.15
N TRP A 151 -0.83 -19.13 -8.70
CA TRP A 151 -1.84 -18.51 -9.58
C TRP A 151 -1.27 -17.40 -10.46
N THR A 152 -0.16 -16.78 -10.09
CA THR A 152 0.46 -15.68 -10.85
C THR A 152 1.15 -16.17 -12.12
N TYR A 153 1.63 -17.42 -12.12
CA TYR A 153 2.38 -17.99 -13.25
C TYR A 153 1.55 -18.09 -14.54
N PRO A 154 0.37 -18.70 -14.57
CA PRO A 154 -0.43 -18.79 -15.79
C PRO A 154 -0.87 -17.42 -16.30
N LEU A 155 -1.02 -16.42 -15.42
CA LEU A 155 -1.41 -15.07 -15.80
C LEU A 155 -0.26 -14.25 -16.42
N THR A 156 0.98 -14.58 -16.11
CA THR A 156 2.12 -13.74 -16.48
C THR A 156 3.15 -14.43 -17.38
N ASP A 157 3.25 -15.77 -17.39
CA ASP A 157 4.30 -16.48 -18.13
C ASP A 157 4.18 -16.32 -19.65
N TRP A 158 2.97 -16.21 -20.19
CA TRP A 158 2.74 -16.09 -21.62
C TRP A 158 3.43 -14.87 -22.25
N PHE A 159 3.63 -13.80 -21.50
CA PHE A 159 4.36 -12.63 -22.00
C PHE A 159 5.71 -12.41 -21.29
N LEU A 160 5.89 -12.86 -20.03
CA LEU A 160 7.18 -12.76 -19.35
C LEU A 160 8.24 -13.65 -19.97
N VAL A 161 7.88 -14.88 -20.39
CA VAL A 161 8.84 -15.81 -21.01
C VAL A 161 9.45 -15.26 -22.29
N PRO A 162 8.68 -14.72 -23.27
CA PRO A 162 9.29 -14.07 -24.43
C PRO A 162 10.06 -12.79 -24.06
N LEU A 163 9.56 -12.01 -23.08
CA LEU A 163 10.19 -10.77 -22.68
C LEU A 163 11.57 -10.99 -22.03
N ARG A 164 11.76 -12.08 -21.28
CA ARG A 164 13.06 -12.49 -20.70
C ARG A 164 14.13 -12.79 -21.75
N ARG A 165 13.75 -13.08 -22.99
CA ARG A 165 14.71 -13.28 -24.08
C ARG A 165 15.27 -11.98 -24.63
N ILE A 166 14.57 -10.86 -24.38
CA ILE A 166 14.90 -9.54 -24.92
C ILE A 166 15.52 -8.67 -23.82
N VAL A 167 14.98 -8.76 -22.60
CA VAL A 167 15.42 -7.94 -21.46
C VAL A 167 16.57 -8.64 -20.73
N PRO A 168 17.77 -8.04 -20.70
CA PRO A 168 18.90 -8.62 -19.98
C PRO A 168 18.67 -8.55 -18.46
N THR A 169 19.21 -9.52 -17.74
CA THR A 169 19.29 -9.47 -16.27
C THR A 169 20.33 -8.46 -15.83
N VAL A 170 20.04 -7.65 -14.79
CA VAL A 170 20.99 -6.73 -14.19
C VAL A 170 21.57 -7.38 -12.93
N GLY A 171 22.73 -8.00 -13.08
CA GLY A 171 23.37 -8.77 -12.02
C GLY A 171 22.50 -9.94 -11.57
N MET A 172 22.14 -9.98 -10.29
CA MET A 172 21.31 -11.04 -9.69
C MET A 172 19.79 -10.74 -9.82
N PHE A 173 19.41 -9.55 -10.30
CA PHE A 173 18.01 -9.13 -10.36
C PHE A 173 17.43 -9.32 -11.76
N ASP A 174 16.28 -10.02 -11.82
CA ASP A 174 15.45 -10.09 -13.02
C ASP A 174 14.56 -8.83 -13.08
N ILE A 175 14.93 -7.90 -13.97
CA ILE A 175 14.15 -6.66 -14.18
C ILE A 175 12.99 -6.86 -15.15
N THR A 176 12.85 -8.04 -15.76
CA THR A 176 11.79 -8.34 -16.75
C THR A 176 10.38 -8.05 -16.22
N PRO A 177 10.02 -8.41 -14.97
CA PRO A 177 8.68 -8.10 -14.45
C PRO A 177 8.40 -6.59 -14.32
N ILE A 178 9.44 -5.79 -14.07
CA ILE A 178 9.31 -4.32 -13.99
C ILE A 178 9.05 -3.76 -15.39
N VAL A 179 9.81 -4.21 -16.38
CA VAL A 179 9.60 -3.83 -17.79
C VAL A 179 8.21 -4.25 -18.26
N ALA A 180 7.80 -5.47 -17.92
CA ALA A 180 6.47 -5.99 -18.23
C ALA A 180 5.35 -5.13 -17.61
N TYR A 181 5.51 -4.72 -16.36
CA TYR A 181 4.57 -3.82 -15.68
C TYR A 181 4.45 -2.48 -16.40
N LEU A 182 5.59 -1.88 -16.78
CA LEU A 182 5.61 -0.61 -17.53
C LEU A 182 4.94 -0.73 -18.90
N ILE A 183 5.17 -1.83 -19.62
CA ILE A 183 4.52 -2.09 -20.91
C ILE A 183 3.00 -2.19 -20.71
N LEU A 184 2.53 -2.95 -19.72
CA LEU A 184 1.10 -3.07 -19.41
C LEU A 184 0.49 -1.72 -19.02
N TYR A 185 1.20 -0.94 -18.21
CA TYR A 185 0.76 0.39 -17.80
C TYR A 185 0.57 1.34 -19.00
N VAL A 186 1.50 1.31 -19.96
CA VAL A 186 1.43 2.12 -21.18
C VAL A 186 0.32 1.63 -22.12
N LEU A 187 0.12 0.31 -22.23
CA LEU A 187 -0.87 -0.28 -23.15
C LEU A 187 -2.31 -0.19 -22.62
N GLU A 188 -2.50 -0.15 -21.33
CA GLU A 188 -3.83 -0.14 -20.69
C GLU A 188 -4.70 1.01 -21.21
N GLY A 189 -4.21 2.24 -21.19
CA GLY A 189 -4.97 3.41 -21.59
C GLY A 189 -5.47 3.36 -23.06
N PRO A 190 -4.61 3.08 -24.04
CA PRO A 190 -5.00 2.89 -25.43
C PRO A 190 -6.02 1.75 -25.63
N ILE A 191 -5.80 0.60 -24.97
CA ILE A 191 -6.70 -0.57 -25.09
C ILE A 191 -8.08 -0.26 -24.50
N ILE A 192 -8.13 0.37 -23.33
CA ILE A 192 -9.39 0.79 -22.72
C ILE A 192 -10.16 1.76 -23.61
N ARG A 193 -9.48 2.75 -24.21
CA ARG A 193 -10.09 3.68 -25.16
C ARG A 193 -10.60 2.98 -26.41
N PHE A 194 -9.85 2.04 -26.95
CA PHE A 194 -10.26 1.26 -28.11
C PHE A 194 -11.50 0.42 -27.80
N VAL A 195 -11.55 -0.28 -26.65
CA VAL A 195 -12.74 -1.02 -26.23
C VAL A 195 -13.93 -0.09 -26.03
N GLY A 196 -13.72 1.09 -25.42
CA GLY A 196 -14.76 2.12 -25.27
C GLY A 196 -15.33 2.57 -26.62
N SER A 197 -14.48 2.82 -27.59
CA SER A 197 -14.92 3.23 -28.93
C SER A 197 -15.76 2.16 -29.66
N ILE A 198 -15.49 0.88 -29.44
CA ILE A 198 -16.27 -0.23 -30.01
C ILE A 198 -17.69 -0.25 -29.42
N VAL A 199 -17.85 0.05 -28.15
CA VAL A 199 -19.15 0.03 -27.46
C VAL A 199 -19.87 1.38 -27.46
N GLY A 200 -19.31 2.37 -28.17
CA GLY A 200 -19.93 3.68 -28.36
C GLY A 200 -19.85 4.60 -27.14
N LEU A 201 -18.73 4.52 -26.38
CA LEU A 201 -18.40 5.39 -25.24
C LEU A 201 -17.38 6.46 -25.64
#